data_030f4d77eee71b4a01ff4e7a71d03d42
#
_entry.id   030f4d77eee71b4a01ff4e7a71d03d42
#
_cell.length_a   1.000
_cell.length_b   1.000
_cell.length_c   1.000
_cell.angle_alpha   90.00
_cell.angle_beta   90.00
_cell.angle_gamma   90.00
#
_symmetry.space_group_name_H-M   'P 1'
#
loop_
_entity.id
_entity.type
_entity.pdbx_description
1 polymer ?
#
loop_
_entity_poly.entity_id
_entity_poly.type
_entity_poly.pdbx_seq_one_letter_code
_entity_poly.pdbx_strand_id
1 'polypeptide(L)'
;MDTTRQSHRYEVVQRRDFTLWVIPFKSLECAILVAHVVDLSKHGVGIESDQPLEPGFVWFKDRIGGFKGGLLVWSRQKDGMYRAGVKFVPLSREKELLVQERIAVMRPNQPIQNPEVIISTILESMTQAEPGGQKTPPDQPDSDDLKALRSAEETPTEEDLISQLRDMLTSL
;
A
#
# COMPACT_ATOMS: atom_id res chain seq x y z
N MET A 1 19.27 -1.75 22.90
CA MET A 1 19.61 -0.75 21.86
C MET A 1 18.64 -0.97 20.70
N ASP A 2 17.57 -0.17 20.68
CA ASP A 2 16.54 -0.25 19.67
C ASP A 2 16.97 0.46 18.40
N THR A 3 17.43 -0.31 17.43
CA THR A 3 17.82 0.19 16.11
C THR A 3 16.87 -0.24 15.00
N THR A 4 15.60 -0.38 15.31
CA THR A 4 14.67 -0.89 14.29
C THR A 4 13.38 -0.10 14.29
N ARG A 5 13.41 1.06 13.70
CA ARG A 5 12.31 1.80 13.03
C ARG A 5 12.70 3.26 12.86
N GLN A 6 13.72 3.50 12.04
CA GLN A 6 14.13 4.87 11.68
C GLN A 6 13.32 5.43 10.49
N SER A 7 12.04 5.20 10.40
CA SER A 7 11.23 6.11 9.64
C SER A 7 10.44 6.95 10.64
N HIS A 8 10.83 8.20 10.80
CA HIS A 8 10.06 9.13 11.59
C HIS A 8 8.64 9.18 11.05
N ARG A 9 7.70 8.67 11.83
CA ARG A 9 6.28 8.84 11.56
C ARG A 9 5.88 10.17 12.16
N TYR A 10 5.39 11.05 11.32
CA TYR A 10 4.79 12.31 11.78
C TYR A 10 3.32 12.07 12.02
N GLU A 11 2.89 12.23 13.27
CA GLU A 11 1.48 12.24 13.60
C GLU A 11 0.84 13.50 13.00
N VAL A 12 -0.21 13.31 12.21
CA VAL A 12 -0.90 14.43 11.57
C VAL A 12 -1.88 15.02 12.58
N VAL A 13 -1.56 16.18 13.10
CA VAL A 13 -2.35 16.89 14.12
C VAL A 13 -3.72 17.38 13.58
N GLN A 14 -3.86 17.56 12.27
CA GLN A 14 -5.12 17.93 11.63
C GLN A 14 -5.64 16.76 10.81
N ARG A 15 -6.78 16.21 11.21
CA ARG A 15 -7.53 15.24 10.43
C ARG A 15 -7.97 15.92 9.13
N ARG A 16 -7.35 15.52 8.02
CA ARG A 16 -7.79 15.91 6.67
C ARG A 16 -8.45 14.72 6.04
N ASP A 17 -9.66 14.95 5.56
CA ASP A 17 -10.37 14.00 4.73
C ASP A 17 -9.76 13.99 3.34
N PHE A 18 -9.62 12.82 2.79
CA PHE A 18 -9.20 12.67 1.41
C PHE A 18 -9.97 11.52 0.75
N THR A 19 -10.14 11.64 -0.54
CA THR A 19 -10.81 10.62 -1.35
C THR A 19 -9.78 9.68 -1.95
N LEU A 20 -10.07 8.40 -1.88
CA LEU A 20 -9.24 7.36 -2.48
C LEU A 20 -10.10 6.32 -3.20
N TRP A 21 -9.52 5.74 -4.23
CA TRP A 21 -10.01 4.54 -4.88
C TRP A 21 -9.28 3.34 -4.30
N VAL A 22 -10.02 2.33 -3.89
CA VAL A 22 -9.46 1.06 -3.42
C VAL A 22 -9.89 -0.03 -4.39
N ILE A 23 -8.94 -0.82 -4.84
CA ILE A 23 -9.16 -1.99 -5.69
C ILE A 23 -8.66 -3.19 -4.90
N PRO A 24 -9.54 -3.87 -4.15
CA PRO A 24 -9.15 -5.05 -3.38
C PRO A 24 -8.64 -6.17 -4.28
N PHE A 25 -7.58 -6.85 -3.85
CA PHE A 25 -7.00 -7.95 -4.61
C PHE A 25 -7.96 -9.14 -4.78
N LYS A 26 -8.87 -9.34 -3.83
CA LYS A 26 -9.81 -10.47 -3.87
C LYS A 26 -10.95 -10.29 -4.86
N SER A 27 -11.53 -9.09 -4.90
CA SER A 27 -12.75 -8.84 -5.71
C SER A 27 -12.43 -8.12 -7.02
N LEU A 28 -11.34 -7.34 -7.06
CA LEU A 28 -11.02 -6.43 -8.17
C LEU A 28 -12.15 -5.43 -8.48
N GLU A 29 -13.03 -5.19 -7.52
CA GLU A 29 -14.12 -4.21 -7.63
C GLU A 29 -13.66 -2.88 -7.04
N CYS A 30 -13.79 -1.81 -7.81
CA CYS A 30 -13.38 -0.49 -7.38
C CYS A 30 -14.34 0.07 -6.34
N ALA A 31 -13.80 0.46 -5.18
CA ALA A 31 -14.53 1.23 -4.19
C ALA A 31 -13.96 2.67 -4.10
N ILE A 32 -14.84 3.64 -3.94
CA ILE A 32 -14.47 5.04 -3.68
C ILE A 32 -14.79 5.34 -2.23
N LEU A 33 -13.77 5.70 -1.47
CA LEU A 33 -13.88 5.89 -0.03
C LEU A 33 -13.36 7.28 0.37
N VAL A 34 -13.82 7.74 1.52
CA VAL A 34 -13.23 8.87 2.23
C VAL A 34 -12.49 8.33 3.46
N ALA A 35 -11.27 8.76 3.63
CA ALA A 35 -10.45 8.38 4.77
C ALA A 35 -9.72 9.57 5.36
N HIS A 36 -9.19 9.40 6.56
CA HIS A 36 -8.35 10.37 7.24
C HIS A 36 -6.92 9.88 7.33
N VAL A 37 -5.95 10.77 7.17
CA VAL A 37 -4.55 10.46 7.45
C VAL A 37 -4.34 10.46 8.97
N VAL A 38 -3.79 9.37 9.48
CA VAL A 38 -3.45 9.20 10.90
C VAL A 38 -1.97 9.46 11.14
N ASP A 39 -1.14 8.85 10.34
CA ASP A 39 0.30 9.02 10.37
C ASP A 39 0.90 8.96 8.96
N LEU A 40 2.03 9.60 8.77
CA LEU A 40 2.74 9.67 7.50
C LEU A 40 4.22 9.38 7.71
N SER A 41 4.78 8.57 6.83
CA SER A 41 6.22 8.29 6.78
C SER A 41 6.74 8.44 5.35
N LYS A 42 8.05 8.34 5.20
CA LYS A 42 8.70 8.33 3.88
C LYS A 42 8.18 7.22 2.95
N HIS A 43 7.79 6.09 3.53
CA HIS A 43 7.46 4.87 2.78
C HIS A 43 5.98 4.56 2.70
N GLY A 44 5.15 5.25 3.48
CA GLY A 44 3.73 4.94 3.53
C GLY A 44 2.93 5.88 4.43
N VAL A 45 1.65 5.59 4.49
CA VAL A 45 0.67 6.37 5.26
C VAL A 45 -0.26 5.43 6.03
N GLY A 46 -0.52 5.78 7.29
CA GLY A 46 -1.61 5.19 8.06
C GLY A 46 -2.89 5.98 7.82
N ILE A 47 -3.96 5.27 7.53
CA ILE A 47 -5.28 5.85 7.23
C ILE A 47 -6.35 5.24 8.11
N GLU A 48 -7.43 5.98 8.30
CA GLU A 48 -8.61 5.55 9.04
C GLU A 48 -9.88 5.90 8.27
N SER A 49 -10.84 4.97 8.21
CA SER A 49 -12.12 5.12 7.52
C SER A 49 -13.25 4.50 8.35
N ASP A 50 -14.47 4.98 8.15
CA ASP A 50 -15.69 4.38 8.68
C ASP A 50 -16.17 3.18 7.85
N GLN A 51 -15.58 2.99 6.67
CA GLN A 51 -15.89 1.88 5.76
C GLN A 51 -14.81 0.80 5.80
N PRO A 52 -15.16 -0.46 5.53
CA PRO A 52 -14.20 -1.54 5.45
C PRO A 52 -13.08 -1.24 4.45
N LEU A 53 -11.86 -1.49 4.88
CA LEU A 53 -10.66 -1.37 4.06
C LEU A 53 -10.07 -2.77 3.88
N GLU A 54 -9.88 -3.18 2.64
CA GLU A 54 -9.30 -4.48 2.29
C GLU A 54 -7.95 -4.31 1.59
N PRO A 55 -7.00 -5.25 1.79
CA PRO A 55 -5.74 -5.22 1.06
C PRO A 55 -5.95 -5.14 -0.44
N GLY A 56 -5.24 -4.20 -1.08
CA GLY A 56 -5.41 -3.94 -2.49
C GLY A 56 -4.60 -2.74 -2.97
N PHE A 57 -4.81 -2.38 -4.21
CA PHE A 57 -4.25 -1.17 -4.78
C PHE A 57 -5.07 0.05 -4.35
N VAL A 58 -4.37 1.13 -4.02
CA VAL A 58 -4.98 2.39 -3.60
C VAL A 58 -4.49 3.51 -4.51
N TRP A 59 -5.42 4.32 -4.97
CA TRP A 59 -5.15 5.55 -5.71
C TRP A 59 -5.70 6.75 -4.97
N PHE A 60 -4.87 7.75 -4.73
CA PHE A 60 -5.26 8.98 -4.03
C PHE A 60 -5.77 10.02 -5.02
N LYS A 61 -6.88 10.67 -4.72
CA LYS A 61 -7.37 11.81 -5.50
C LYS A 61 -6.31 12.92 -5.54
N ASP A 62 -5.77 13.26 -4.38
CA ASP A 62 -4.68 14.21 -4.21
C ASP A 62 -3.43 13.48 -3.73
N ARG A 63 -2.25 14.00 -4.04
CA ARG A 63 -1.00 13.37 -3.62
C ARG A 63 -0.87 13.36 -2.10
N ILE A 64 -0.45 12.22 -1.56
CA ILE A 64 -0.09 12.07 -0.17
C ILE A 64 1.40 11.75 -0.08
N GLY A 65 2.15 12.56 0.66
CA GLY A 65 3.60 12.40 0.74
C GLY A 65 4.34 12.48 -0.61
N GLY A 66 3.72 13.10 -1.62
CA GLY A 66 4.25 13.18 -2.98
C GLY A 66 3.80 12.03 -3.91
N PHE A 67 3.12 11.01 -3.37
CA PHE A 67 2.71 9.82 -4.11
C PHE A 67 1.24 9.86 -4.53
N LYS A 68 0.93 9.26 -5.67
CA LYS A 68 -0.43 9.12 -6.20
C LYS A 68 -1.06 7.76 -5.88
N GLY A 69 -0.26 6.75 -5.64
CA GLY A 69 -0.74 5.41 -5.41
C GLY A 69 0.06 4.64 -4.37
N GLY A 70 -0.52 3.57 -3.89
CA GLY A 70 0.08 2.69 -2.91
C GLY A 70 -0.60 1.34 -2.85
N LEU A 71 -0.07 0.47 -2.00
CA LEU A 71 -0.66 -0.81 -1.66
C LEU A 71 -1.16 -0.75 -0.22
N LEU A 72 -2.44 -1.02 -0.03
CA LEU A 72 -3.02 -1.26 1.28
C LEU A 72 -2.60 -2.65 1.71
N VAL A 73 -1.72 -2.72 2.72
CA VAL A 73 -1.04 -3.96 3.10
C VAL A 73 -1.63 -4.62 4.33
N TRP A 74 -2.29 -3.85 5.18
CA TRP A 74 -3.02 -4.37 6.33
C TRP A 74 -4.20 -3.48 6.69
N SER A 75 -5.22 -4.06 7.29
CA SER A 75 -6.38 -3.37 7.80
C SER A 75 -6.87 -4.03 9.09
N ARG A 76 -7.36 -3.23 10.02
CA ARG A 76 -7.94 -3.67 11.29
C ARG A 76 -9.12 -2.80 11.66
N GLN A 77 -10.13 -3.43 12.22
CA GLN A 77 -11.22 -2.70 12.86
C GLN A 77 -10.85 -2.40 14.32
N LYS A 78 -11.02 -1.14 14.71
CA LYS A 78 -10.85 -0.69 16.09
C LYS A 78 -11.86 0.41 16.38
N ASP A 79 -12.62 0.26 17.47
CA ASP A 79 -13.58 1.27 17.95
C ASP A 79 -14.61 1.72 16.88
N GLY A 80 -15.06 0.77 16.04
CA GLY A 80 -16.01 1.06 14.96
C GLY A 80 -15.40 1.67 13.69
N MET A 81 -14.12 1.99 13.72
CA MET A 81 -13.37 2.50 12.57
C MET A 81 -12.42 1.43 11.99
N TYR A 82 -12.10 1.56 10.73
CA TYR A 82 -11.10 0.71 10.06
C TYR A 82 -9.80 1.48 9.91
N ARG A 83 -8.75 0.98 10.53
CA ARG A 83 -7.40 1.53 10.41
C ARG A 83 -6.56 0.65 9.48
N ALA A 84 -5.85 1.27 8.56
CA ALA A 84 -5.06 0.56 7.57
C ALA A 84 -3.71 1.21 7.32
N GLY A 85 -2.75 0.40 6.89
CA GLY A 85 -1.45 0.84 6.43
C GLY A 85 -1.33 0.75 4.92
N VAL A 86 -0.91 1.84 4.30
CA VAL A 86 -0.66 1.91 2.87
C VAL A 86 0.82 2.13 2.62
N LYS A 87 1.44 1.25 1.85
CA LYS A 87 2.81 1.38 1.36
C LYS A 87 2.78 2.18 0.06
N PHE A 88 3.55 3.24 -0.06
CA PHE A 88 3.64 4.01 -1.30
C PHE A 88 4.29 3.22 -2.43
N VAL A 89 3.73 3.36 -3.63
CA VAL A 89 4.31 2.83 -4.86
C VAL A 89 4.86 4.00 -5.67
N PRO A 90 6.18 4.04 -5.93
CA PRO A 90 6.80 5.09 -6.73
C PRO A 90 6.47 4.87 -8.21
N LEU A 91 5.48 5.57 -8.72
CA LEU A 91 5.10 5.55 -10.13
C LEU A 91 5.82 6.68 -10.87
N SER A 92 6.37 6.39 -12.05
CA SER A 92 6.79 7.42 -12.98
C SER A 92 5.59 8.22 -13.47
N ARG A 93 5.80 9.43 -13.97
CA ARG A 93 4.72 10.26 -14.50
C ARG A 93 3.92 9.56 -15.61
N GLU A 94 4.59 8.81 -16.46
CA GLU A 94 3.96 8.04 -17.53
C GLU A 94 3.06 6.96 -16.98
N LYS A 95 3.54 6.20 -15.98
CA LYS A 95 2.76 5.16 -15.28
C LYS A 95 1.59 5.77 -14.49
N GLU A 96 1.77 6.93 -13.88
CA GLU A 96 0.67 7.63 -13.21
C GLU A 96 -0.43 8.00 -14.20
N LEU A 97 -0.09 8.52 -15.39
CA LEU A 97 -1.08 8.84 -16.41
C LEU A 97 -1.83 7.60 -16.89
N LEU A 98 -1.11 6.50 -17.13
CA LEU A 98 -1.71 5.22 -17.53
C LEU A 98 -2.73 4.73 -16.49
N VAL A 99 -2.36 4.73 -15.21
CA VAL A 99 -3.26 4.32 -14.12
C VAL A 99 -4.42 5.30 -13.98
N GLN A 100 -4.18 6.59 -14.07
CA GLN A 100 -5.21 7.62 -13.98
C GLN A 100 -6.27 7.47 -15.07
N GLU A 101 -5.87 7.19 -16.31
CA GLU A 101 -6.81 6.93 -17.41
C GLU A 101 -7.71 5.73 -17.13
N ARG A 102 -7.13 4.67 -16.54
CA ARG A 102 -7.91 3.49 -16.16
C ARG A 102 -8.90 3.78 -15.03
N ILE A 103 -8.45 4.51 -14.02
CA ILE A 103 -9.30 4.90 -12.88
C ILE A 103 -10.43 5.84 -13.32
N ALA A 104 -10.19 6.74 -14.26
CA ALA A 104 -11.18 7.69 -14.74
C ALA A 104 -12.43 7.03 -15.38
N VAL A 105 -12.27 5.81 -15.91
CA VAL A 105 -13.39 5.04 -16.51
C VAL A 105 -13.98 4.02 -15.56
N MET A 106 -13.43 3.85 -14.37
CA MET A 106 -13.95 2.92 -13.36
C MET A 106 -15.23 3.44 -12.74
N ARG A 107 -16.14 2.51 -12.48
CA ARG A 107 -17.38 2.79 -11.76
C ARG A 107 -17.33 2.10 -10.40
N PRO A 108 -17.83 2.75 -9.34
CA PRO A 108 -17.93 2.13 -8.03
C PRO A 108 -18.73 0.83 -8.09
N ASN A 109 -18.28 -0.17 -7.32
CA ASN A 109 -18.92 -1.48 -7.19
C ASN A 109 -19.02 -2.27 -8.52
N GLN A 110 -18.11 -2.01 -9.44
CA GLN A 110 -17.99 -2.80 -10.67
C GLN A 110 -16.56 -3.35 -10.78
N PRO A 111 -16.40 -4.57 -11.32
CA PRO A 111 -15.10 -5.12 -11.62
C PRO A 111 -14.34 -4.21 -12.58
N ILE A 112 -13.06 -4.02 -12.31
CA ILE A 112 -12.20 -3.23 -13.19
C ILE A 112 -11.98 -3.98 -14.51
N GLN A 113 -11.94 -3.21 -15.58
CA GLN A 113 -11.56 -3.74 -16.89
C GLN A 113 -10.05 -3.80 -17.02
N ASN A 114 -9.53 -4.92 -17.51
CA ASN A 114 -8.10 -5.15 -17.72
C ASN A 114 -7.26 -4.89 -16.45
N PRO A 115 -7.55 -5.60 -15.35
CA PRO A 115 -6.81 -5.44 -14.09
C PRO A 115 -5.31 -5.71 -14.24
N GLU A 116 -4.93 -6.54 -15.21
CA GLU A 116 -3.54 -6.87 -15.54
C GLU A 116 -2.69 -5.63 -15.83
N VAL A 117 -3.26 -4.59 -16.42
CA VAL A 117 -2.54 -3.35 -16.73
C VAL A 117 -2.12 -2.63 -15.45
N ILE A 118 -3.02 -2.53 -14.47
CA ILE A 118 -2.72 -1.88 -13.19
C ILE A 118 -1.74 -2.74 -12.40
N ILE A 119 -1.99 -4.05 -12.30
CA ILE A 119 -1.16 -4.98 -11.53
C ILE A 119 0.27 -5.02 -12.09
N SER A 120 0.44 -5.13 -13.42
CA SER A 120 1.77 -5.12 -14.05
C SER A 120 2.48 -3.79 -13.85
N THR A 121 1.77 -2.67 -13.96
CA THR A 121 2.33 -1.34 -13.74
C THR A 121 2.87 -1.17 -12.31
N ILE A 122 2.13 -1.65 -11.33
CA ILE A 122 2.56 -1.64 -9.92
C ILE A 122 3.76 -2.56 -9.72
N LEU A 123 3.69 -3.79 -10.23
CA LEU A 123 4.74 -4.79 -10.10
C LEU A 123 6.05 -4.29 -10.71
N GLU A 124 6.02 -3.73 -11.91
CA GLU A 124 7.19 -3.11 -12.54
C GLU A 124 7.74 -1.95 -11.72
N SER A 125 6.87 -1.11 -11.14
CA SER A 125 7.30 0.03 -10.34
C SER A 125 7.97 -0.41 -9.05
N MET A 126 7.51 -1.49 -8.43
CA MET A 126 8.11 -2.05 -7.23
C MET A 126 9.45 -2.72 -7.52
N THR A 127 9.58 -3.42 -8.65
CA THR A 127 10.82 -4.11 -9.04
C THR A 127 11.89 -3.15 -9.58
N GLN A 128 11.50 -2.03 -10.17
CA GLN A 128 12.42 -1.00 -10.66
C GLN A 128 12.88 -0.02 -9.58
N ALA A 129 12.18 0.04 -8.45
CA ALA A 129 12.52 0.91 -7.31
C ALA A 129 13.75 0.43 -6.51
N GLU A 130 14.45 -0.62 -6.97
CA GLU A 130 15.76 -1.02 -6.47
C GLU A 130 16.90 -0.49 -7.37
N PRO A 131 17.30 0.78 -7.29
CA PRO A 131 18.56 1.21 -7.87
C PRO A 131 19.63 1.06 -6.80
N GLY A 132 20.49 0.10 -7.00
CA GLY A 132 21.75 0.04 -6.29
C GLY A 132 21.63 -0.44 -4.87
N GLY A 133 21.53 -1.75 -4.72
CA GLY A 133 21.77 -2.40 -3.45
C GLY A 133 23.12 -2.00 -2.89
N GLN A 134 23.11 -1.13 -1.90
CA GLN A 134 24.14 -1.29 -0.88
C GLN A 134 23.83 -2.60 -0.19
N LYS A 135 24.56 -3.64 -0.60
CA LYS A 135 24.72 -4.83 0.20
C LYS A 135 25.28 -4.37 1.54
N THR A 136 24.42 -4.20 2.50
CA THR A 136 24.84 -4.24 3.89
C THR A 136 25.25 -5.66 4.15
N PRO A 137 26.49 -5.94 4.59
CA PRO A 137 26.89 -7.28 4.95
C PRO A 137 25.98 -7.79 6.07
N PRO A 138 25.63 -9.08 6.07
CA PRO A 138 24.81 -9.65 7.12
C PRO A 138 25.70 -9.78 8.35
N ASP A 139 25.68 -8.78 9.20
CA ASP A 139 26.00 -8.99 10.61
C ASP A 139 24.69 -9.42 11.27
N GLN A 140 24.53 -10.73 11.36
CA GLN A 140 23.51 -11.33 12.19
C GLN A 140 23.93 -11.19 13.66
N PRO A 141 23.12 -10.58 14.49
CA PRO A 141 23.03 -11.02 15.88
C PRO A 141 21.93 -12.08 15.97
N ASP A 142 22.33 -13.26 16.33
CA ASP A 142 21.43 -14.27 16.87
C ASP A 142 20.52 -13.65 17.93
N SER A 143 19.24 -13.62 17.68
CA SER A 143 18.28 -13.30 18.71
C SER A 143 17.01 -14.10 18.51
N ASP A 144 16.96 -15.21 19.23
CA ASP A 144 15.74 -16.00 19.45
C ASP A 144 14.60 -15.18 20.07
N ASP A 145 14.88 -13.98 20.55
CA ASP A 145 13.89 -13.10 21.18
C ASP A 145 12.98 -12.36 20.19
N LEU A 146 13.33 -12.34 18.89
CA LEU A 146 12.49 -11.72 17.85
C LEU A 146 11.36 -12.62 17.37
N LYS A 147 11.35 -13.90 17.69
CA LYS A 147 10.29 -14.82 17.32
C LYS A 147 9.01 -14.61 18.13
N ALA A 148 9.10 -14.16 19.37
CA ALA A 148 7.94 -13.96 20.24
C ALA A 148 7.11 -12.70 19.90
N LEU A 149 7.70 -11.70 19.23
CA LEU A 149 7.01 -10.48 18.80
C LEU A 149 6.42 -10.56 17.39
N ARG A 150 6.73 -11.61 16.63
CA ARG A 150 6.22 -11.82 15.26
C ARG A 150 4.82 -12.43 15.21
N SER A 151 4.29 -12.92 16.29
CA SER A 151 3.00 -13.63 16.28
C SER A 151 1.74 -12.78 16.30
N ALA A 152 1.88 -11.44 16.31
CA ALA A 152 0.71 -10.56 16.40
C ALA A 152 0.41 -9.71 15.16
N GLU A 153 1.34 -9.50 14.22
CA GLU A 153 1.11 -8.62 13.07
C GLU A 153 2.05 -8.95 11.90
N GLU A 154 1.68 -9.94 11.12
CA GLU A 154 2.34 -10.19 9.84
C GLU A 154 1.94 -9.09 8.84
N THR A 155 2.69 -8.00 8.86
CA THR A 155 2.68 -7.08 7.73
C THR A 155 3.40 -7.80 6.59
N PRO A 156 2.76 -8.03 5.43
CA PRO A 156 3.39 -8.73 4.33
C PRO A 156 4.67 -8.01 3.92
N THR A 157 5.71 -8.78 3.66
CA THR A 157 6.97 -8.24 3.15
C THR A 157 6.79 -7.74 1.72
N GLU A 158 7.75 -6.98 1.22
CA GLU A 158 7.73 -6.54 -0.18
C GLU A 158 7.75 -7.71 -1.15
N GLU A 159 8.51 -8.76 -0.82
CA GLU A 159 8.57 -10.00 -1.60
C GLU A 159 7.24 -10.73 -1.61
N ASP A 160 6.52 -10.76 -0.49
CA ASP A 160 5.17 -11.34 -0.40
C ASP A 160 4.19 -10.59 -1.29
N LEU A 161 4.25 -9.26 -1.31
CA LEU A 161 3.40 -8.43 -2.17
C LEU A 161 3.70 -8.63 -3.65
N ILE A 162 4.98 -8.71 -4.02
CA ILE A 162 5.41 -8.98 -5.39
C ILE A 162 4.95 -10.36 -5.82
N SER A 163 5.08 -11.37 -4.96
CA SER A 163 4.60 -12.72 -5.23
C SER A 163 3.08 -12.75 -5.45
N GLN A 164 2.33 -12.10 -4.58
CA GLN A 164 0.88 -11.97 -4.70
C GLN A 164 0.47 -11.33 -6.03
N LEU A 165 1.14 -10.24 -6.42
CA LEU A 165 0.84 -9.54 -7.68
C LEU A 165 1.15 -10.41 -8.90
N ARG A 166 2.23 -11.20 -8.85
CA ARG A 166 2.57 -12.16 -9.92
C ARG A 166 1.55 -13.27 -10.03
N ASP A 167 1.13 -13.83 -8.90
CA ASP A 167 0.12 -14.89 -8.88
C ASP A 167 -1.21 -14.41 -9.44
N MET A 168 -1.59 -13.16 -9.12
CA MET A 168 -2.78 -12.53 -9.68
C MET A 168 -2.68 -12.39 -11.20
N LEU A 169 -1.54 -11.95 -11.74
CA LEU A 169 -1.34 -11.83 -13.19
C LEU A 169 -1.44 -13.18 -13.91
N THR A 170 -1.03 -14.25 -13.27
CA THR A 170 -1.08 -15.60 -13.84
C THR A 170 -2.49 -16.19 -13.81
N SER A 171 -3.34 -15.69 -12.93
CA SER A 171 -4.72 -16.18 -12.72
C SER A 171 -5.77 -15.44 -13.53
N LEU A 172 -5.40 -14.37 -14.25
CA LEU A 172 -6.28 -13.57 -15.11
C LEU A 172 -6.30 -14.12 -16.53
#